data_891fab3862891a7df87571cd0eb21b19
#
_entry.id   891fab3862891a7df87571cd0eb21b19
#
_cell.length_a   1.000
_cell.length_b   1.000
_cell.length_c   1.000
_cell.angle_alpha   90.00
_cell.angle_beta   90.00
_cell.angle_gamma   90.00
#
_symmetry.space_group_name_H-M   'P 1'
#
loop_
_entity.id
_entity.type
_entity.pdbx_description
1 polymer ?
#
loop_
_entity_poly.entity_id
_entity_poly.type
_entity_poly.pdbx_seq_one_letter_code
_entity_poly.pdbx_strand_id
1 'polypeptide(L)'
;MPLTTHRLLSASLLLLGALSSCATNAQTQSSVSSSEWLQPSGDLQRKINQKEIEVSLCADQVTWIGLSDWFQSVGEPAYPKLIEMVEFGNPRQRSFSLCVIAAMQDRRLLEPMREAMPAASLQAEGIHREYARALAKMGDFSELPVLIEALRDSSPEQFGRAARALETVTNSNIPVSAASTLEEREEIIEAWLLWWENQQQDALLR
;
A
#
# COMPACT_ATOMS: atom_id res chain seq x y z
N MET A 1 32.54 34.69 50.46
CA MET A 1 33.83 35.43 50.25
C MET A 1 34.24 35.20 48.81
N PRO A 2 34.82 36.18 48.30
CA PRO A 2 34.28 36.92 47.14
C PRO A 2 35.28 36.95 45.94
N LEU A 3 34.82 37.72 44.92
CA LEU A 3 35.63 38.51 43.96
C LEU A 3 36.30 37.76 42.80
N THR A 4 36.34 38.21 41.63
CA THR A 4 36.15 39.51 40.96
C THR A 4 36.29 39.33 39.44
N THR A 5 35.43 39.97 38.69
CA THR A 5 35.71 40.94 37.59
C THR A 5 36.80 40.66 36.56
N HIS A 6 36.49 40.82 35.29
CA HIS A 6 36.72 41.93 34.34
C HIS A 6 36.33 41.51 32.93
N ARG A 7 35.37 42.11 32.30
CA ARG A 7 35.47 43.23 31.31
C ARG A 7 36.50 42.95 30.20
N LEU A 8 36.05 42.88 28.98
CA LEU A 8 36.34 43.89 27.99
C LEU A 8 35.45 43.72 26.73
N LEU A 9 34.88 44.87 26.38
CA LEU A 9 34.21 45.20 25.14
C LEU A 9 35.20 45.14 23.97
N SER A 10 34.68 44.72 22.82
CA SER A 10 35.10 45.31 21.53
C SER A 10 33.98 45.19 20.52
N ALA A 11 33.50 46.31 20.12
CA ALA A 11 32.60 46.58 19.01
C ALA A 11 33.40 46.61 17.71
N SER A 12 32.85 46.09 16.65
CA SER A 12 33.09 46.49 15.24
C SER A 12 31.99 45.84 14.41
N LEU A 13 31.04 46.53 13.99
CA LEU A 13 30.81 47.38 12.82
C LEU A 13 30.62 46.60 11.53
N LEU A 14 29.33 46.52 11.13
CA LEU A 14 28.76 46.62 9.79
C LEU A 14 29.49 45.99 8.58
N LEU A 15 28.74 45.03 7.95
CA LEU A 15 28.60 45.10 6.50
C LEU A 15 27.26 44.50 6.09
N LEU A 16 26.38 45.35 5.57
CA LEU A 16 25.19 44.99 4.83
C LEU A 16 25.56 44.17 3.60
N GLY A 17 25.04 42.96 3.49
CA GLY A 17 25.04 42.18 2.28
C GLY A 17 23.64 41.61 2.10
N ALA A 18 22.78 42.37 1.44
CA ALA A 18 21.47 41.88 0.97
C ALA A 18 21.73 40.87 -0.15
N LEU A 19 21.71 39.59 0.16
CA LEU A 19 21.52 38.53 -0.83
C LEU A 19 20.09 38.03 -0.69
N SER A 20 19.24 38.55 -1.58
CA SER A 20 17.97 37.96 -1.93
C SER A 20 18.20 36.53 -2.40
N SER A 21 18.11 35.60 -1.47
CA SER A 21 18.02 34.18 -1.82
C SER A 21 16.56 33.92 -2.20
N CYS A 22 16.26 33.93 -3.49
CA CYS A 22 15.08 33.26 -4.03
C CYS A 22 15.18 31.80 -3.60
N ALA A 23 14.51 31.46 -2.50
CA ALA A 23 14.19 30.08 -2.21
C ALA A 23 13.17 29.64 -3.25
N THR A 24 13.67 29.11 -4.36
CA THR A 24 12.87 28.24 -5.23
C THR A 24 12.45 27.05 -4.36
N ASN A 25 11.21 27.09 -3.88
CA ASN A 25 10.51 25.89 -3.42
C ASN A 25 10.51 24.92 -4.59
N ALA A 26 11.50 24.07 -4.65
CA ALA A 26 11.41 22.83 -5.38
C ALA A 26 10.42 21.96 -4.60
N GLN A 27 9.13 22.18 -4.84
CA GLN A 27 8.15 21.13 -4.66
C GLN A 27 8.60 20.00 -5.57
N THR A 28 9.24 19.02 -4.98
CA THR A 28 9.41 17.72 -5.58
C THR A 28 8.00 17.13 -5.65
N GLN A 29 7.25 17.55 -6.67
CA GLN A 29 6.10 16.79 -7.12
C GLN A 29 6.69 15.47 -7.61
N SER A 30 6.52 14.42 -6.85
CA SER A 30 6.62 13.05 -7.33
C SER A 30 5.55 12.90 -8.41
N SER A 31 5.87 13.35 -9.60
CA SER A 31 5.05 13.14 -10.77
C SER A 31 5.25 11.69 -11.21
N VAL A 32 4.52 10.77 -10.55
CA VAL A 32 4.17 9.54 -11.26
C VAL A 32 3.54 10.02 -12.55
N SER A 33 4.16 9.70 -13.65
CA SER A 33 3.79 10.19 -14.97
C SER A 33 2.39 9.68 -15.31
N SER A 34 1.36 10.40 -14.88
CA SER A 34 -0.05 10.15 -15.23
C SER A 34 -0.32 10.28 -16.73
N SER A 35 0.73 10.59 -17.51
CA SER A 35 0.65 10.75 -18.97
C SER A 35 0.68 9.43 -19.74
N GLU A 36 0.88 8.30 -19.06
CA GLU A 36 1.08 7.00 -19.71
C GLU A 36 -0.21 6.17 -19.82
N TRP A 37 -1.25 6.51 -19.06
CA TRP A 37 -2.52 5.77 -19.06
C TRP A 37 -3.59 6.43 -19.91
N LEU A 38 -4.53 5.60 -20.41
CA LEU A 38 -5.70 6.07 -21.13
C LEU A 38 -6.51 7.05 -20.30
N GLN A 39 -6.68 8.27 -20.81
CA GLN A 39 -7.47 9.27 -20.12
C GLN A 39 -8.96 9.03 -20.34
N PRO A 40 -9.79 9.06 -19.29
CA PRO A 40 -11.22 8.90 -19.42
C PRO A 40 -11.85 10.09 -20.17
N SER A 41 -12.92 9.84 -20.94
CA SER A 41 -13.76 10.93 -21.44
C SER A 41 -14.38 11.71 -20.28
N GLY A 42 -14.80 12.95 -20.50
CA GLY A 42 -15.40 13.76 -19.45
C GLY A 42 -16.62 13.11 -18.77
N ASP A 43 -17.42 12.35 -19.51
CA ASP A 43 -18.57 11.61 -18.98
C ASP A 43 -18.13 10.43 -18.10
N LEU A 44 -17.12 9.70 -18.56
CA LEU A 44 -16.57 8.59 -17.80
C LEU A 44 -15.89 9.09 -16.53
N GLN A 45 -15.15 10.19 -16.59
CA GLN A 45 -14.52 10.79 -15.41
C GLN A 45 -15.57 11.19 -14.36
N ARG A 46 -16.70 11.77 -14.78
CA ARG A 46 -17.79 12.08 -13.83
C ARG A 46 -18.36 10.82 -13.17
N LYS A 47 -18.50 9.74 -13.92
CA LYS A 47 -18.96 8.45 -13.38
C LYS A 47 -17.94 7.85 -12.41
N ILE A 48 -16.64 7.91 -12.71
CA ILE A 48 -15.56 7.45 -11.84
C ILE A 48 -15.63 8.22 -10.50
N ASN A 49 -15.74 9.54 -10.54
CA ASN A 49 -15.81 10.36 -9.32
C ASN A 49 -17.10 10.07 -8.52
N GLN A 50 -18.22 9.84 -9.18
CA GLN A 50 -19.45 9.42 -8.51
C GLN A 50 -19.28 8.07 -7.82
N LYS A 51 -18.68 7.10 -8.48
CA LYS A 51 -18.43 5.76 -7.92
C LYS A 51 -17.45 5.79 -6.74
N GLU A 52 -16.48 6.67 -6.74
CA GLU A 52 -15.61 6.90 -5.58
C GLU A 52 -16.42 7.32 -4.35
N ILE A 53 -17.41 8.22 -4.50
CA ILE A 53 -18.29 8.62 -3.41
C ILE A 53 -19.13 7.41 -2.93
N GLU A 54 -19.65 6.61 -3.86
CA GLU A 54 -20.39 5.39 -3.53
C GLU A 54 -19.52 4.40 -2.73
N VAL A 55 -18.23 4.26 -3.06
CA VAL A 55 -17.27 3.44 -2.28
C VAL A 55 -17.17 3.94 -0.84
N SER A 56 -17.09 5.27 -0.63
CA SER A 56 -17.01 5.85 0.71
C SER A 56 -18.22 5.54 1.57
N LEU A 57 -19.39 5.44 0.96
CA LEU A 57 -20.68 5.23 1.61
C LEU A 57 -21.12 3.78 1.65
N CYS A 58 -20.48 2.90 0.89
CA CYS A 58 -20.87 1.50 0.77
C CYS A 58 -20.82 0.77 2.13
N ALA A 59 -21.91 0.17 2.55
CA ALA A 59 -22.03 -0.54 3.82
C ALA A 59 -22.19 -2.06 3.66
N ASP A 60 -22.57 -2.53 2.47
CA ASP A 60 -22.88 -3.92 2.23
C ASP A 60 -21.97 -4.56 1.16
N GLN A 61 -21.86 -5.88 1.25
CA GLN A 61 -20.96 -6.66 0.38
C GLN A 61 -21.43 -6.71 -1.08
N VAL A 62 -22.72 -6.68 -1.34
CA VAL A 62 -23.24 -6.77 -2.72
C VAL A 62 -22.89 -5.52 -3.49
N THR A 63 -23.10 -4.35 -2.88
CA THR A 63 -22.71 -3.05 -3.44
C THR A 63 -21.19 -2.99 -3.63
N TRP A 64 -20.40 -3.48 -2.66
CA TRP A 64 -18.95 -3.54 -2.75
C TRP A 64 -18.48 -4.33 -3.97
N ILE A 65 -19.03 -5.53 -4.18
CA ILE A 65 -18.71 -6.38 -5.33
C ILE A 65 -19.09 -5.68 -6.62
N GLY A 66 -20.31 -5.13 -6.72
CA GLY A 66 -20.77 -4.44 -7.92
C GLY A 66 -19.91 -3.23 -8.29
N LEU A 67 -19.43 -2.46 -7.29
CA LEU A 67 -18.48 -1.36 -7.51
C LEU A 67 -17.13 -1.89 -7.99
N SER A 68 -16.63 -2.97 -7.38
CA SER A 68 -15.38 -3.60 -7.79
C SER A 68 -15.42 -4.07 -9.23
N ASP A 69 -16.47 -4.78 -9.63
CA ASP A 69 -16.67 -5.27 -10.99
C ASP A 69 -16.76 -4.10 -11.99
N TRP A 70 -17.44 -3.03 -11.57
CA TRP A 70 -17.53 -1.83 -12.41
C TRP A 70 -16.14 -1.20 -12.64
N PHE A 71 -15.34 -0.97 -11.59
CA PHE A 71 -13.98 -0.41 -11.73
C PHE A 71 -13.09 -1.31 -12.58
N GLN A 72 -13.18 -2.64 -12.40
CA GLN A 72 -12.45 -3.60 -13.23
C GLN A 72 -12.90 -3.52 -14.71
N SER A 73 -14.18 -3.36 -14.97
CA SER A 73 -14.72 -3.24 -16.34
C SER A 73 -14.30 -1.95 -17.04
N VAL A 74 -14.10 -0.85 -16.29
CA VAL A 74 -13.55 0.40 -16.82
C VAL A 74 -12.08 0.24 -17.19
N GLY A 75 -11.31 -0.51 -16.39
CA GLY A 75 -9.92 -0.79 -16.65
C GLY A 75 -9.02 0.44 -16.54
N GLU A 76 -8.09 0.59 -17.49
CA GLU A 76 -7.02 1.59 -17.45
C GLU A 76 -7.49 3.04 -17.20
N PRO A 77 -8.60 3.54 -17.78
CA PRO A 77 -9.11 4.87 -17.46
C PRO A 77 -9.42 5.13 -15.97
N ALA A 78 -9.61 4.08 -15.18
CA ALA A 78 -9.85 4.21 -13.74
C ALA A 78 -8.57 4.20 -12.90
N TYR A 79 -7.40 3.86 -13.46
CA TYR A 79 -6.15 3.70 -12.70
C TYR A 79 -5.75 4.97 -11.92
N PRO A 80 -5.78 6.19 -12.51
CA PRO A 80 -5.45 7.38 -11.76
C PRO A 80 -6.29 7.54 -10.50
N LYS A 81 -7.60 7.25 -10.57
CA LYS A 81 -8.51 7.35 -9.43
C LYS A 81 -8.26 6.26 -8.38
N LEU A 82 -7.95 5.04 -8.81
CA LEU A 82 -7.60 3.96 -7.89
C LEU A 82 -6.33 4.30 -7.11
N ILE A 83 -5.31 4.85 -7.76
CA ILE A 83 -4.07 5.29 -7.10
C ILE A 83 -4.33 6.48 -6.18
N GLU A 84 -5.12 7.47 -6.61
CA GLU A 84 -5.55 8.59 -5.77
C GLU A 84 -6.26 8.12 -4.49
N MET A 85 -7.14 7.11 -4.58
CA MET A 85 -7.80 6.53 -3.42
C MET A 85 -6.84 5.73 -2.51
N VAL A 86 -5.76 5.15 -3.05
CA VAL A 86 -4.71 4.54 -2.23
C VAL A 86 -3.98 5.63 -1.43
N GLU A 87 -3.65 6.74 -2.04
CA GLU A 87 -2.85 7.81 -1.44
C GLU A 87 -3.67 8.65 -0.44
N PHE A 88 -4.80 9.19 -0.90
CA PHE A 88 -5.58 10.19 -0.16
C PHE A 88 -6.90 9.68 0.40
N GLY A 89 -7.33 8.49 0.00
CA GLY A 89 -8.61 7.92 0.42
C GLY A 89 -8.70 7.64 1.91
N ASN A 90 -9.92 7.61 2.43
CA ASN A 90 -10.19 7.09 3.76
C ASN A 90 -9.88 5.58 3.83
N PRO A 91 -9.82 4.95 5.00
CA PRO A 91 -9.46 3.53 5.12
C PRO A 91 -10.30 2.59 4.24
N ARG A 92 -11.59 2.89 4.05
CA ARG A 92 -12.49 2.10 3.20
C ARG A 92 -12.14 2.24 1.72
N GLN A 93 -11.94 3.47 1.24
CA GLN A 93 -11.53 3.74 -0.14
C GLN A 93 -10.18 3.10 -0.45
N ARG A 94 -9.24 3.19 0.48
CA ARG A 94 -7.92 2.58 0.36
C ARG A 94 -8.00 1.07 0.25
N SER A 95 -8.73 0.42 1.17
CA SER A 95 -8.96 -1.03 1.13
C SER A 95 -9.65 -1.47 -0.16
N PHE A 96 -10.67 -0.71 -0.59
CA PHE A 96 -11.37 -0.97 -1.86
C PHE A 96 -10.42 -0.92 -3.05
N SER A 97 -9.64 0.15 -3.18
CA SER A 97 -8.68 0.31 -4.28
C SER A 97 -7.66 -0.82 -4.33
N LEU A 98 -7.09 -1.18 -3.19
CA LEU A 98 -6.15 -2.31 -3.10
C LEU A 98 -6.79 -3.62 -3.54
N CYS A 99 -8.06 -3.87 -3.16
CA CYS A 99 -8.80 -5.04 -3.62
C CYS A 99 -9.01 -5.04 -5.14
N VAL A 100 -9.38 -3.90 -5.73
CA VAL A 100 -9.59 -3.77 -7.17
C VAL A 100 -8.28 -3.93 -7.94
N ILE A 101 -7.21 -3.26 -7.50
CA ILE A 101 -5.86 -3.39 -8.09
C ILE A 101 -5.38 -4.83 -8.05
N ALA A 102 -5.57 -5.52 -6.91
CA ALA A 102 -5.24 -6.93 -6.77
C ALA A 102 -6.03 -7.84 -7.73
N ALA A 103 -7.29 -7.50 -8.02
CA ALA A 103 -8.13 -8.26 -8.95
C ALA A 103 -7.74 -8.00 -10.41
N MET A 104 -7.35 -6.79 -10.76
CA MET A 104 -6.87 -6.43 -12.11
C MET A 104 -5.55 -7.11 -12.47
N GLN A 105 -4.66 -7.33 -11.51
CA GLN A 105 -3.33 -7.94 -11.69
C GLN A 105 -2.47 -7.25 -12.78
N ASP A 106 -2.71 -5.96 -13.03
CA ASP A 106 -1.92 -5.20 -14.00
C ASP A 106 -0.64 -4.69 -13.34
N ARG A 107 0.50 -5.26 -13.76
CA ARG A 107 1.82 -4.92 -13.19
C ARG A 107 2.22 -3.46 -13.36
N ARG A 108 1.60 -2.73 -14.29
CA ARG A 108 1.84 -1.30 -14.46
C ARG A 108 1.37 -0.47 -13.25
N LEU A 109 0.46 -1.04 -12.43
CA LEU A 109 0.01 -0.42 -11.17
C LEU A 109 0.97 -0.64 -9.99
N LEU A 110 1.99 -1.49 -10.13
CA LEU A 110 2.85 -1.90 -9.04
C LEU A 110 3.61 -0.70 -8.43
N GLU A 111 4.41 -0.01 -9.25
CA GLU A 111 5.19 1.13 -8.76
C GLU A 111 4.31 2.34 -8.36
N PRO A 112 3.29 2.74 -9.15
CA PRO A 112 2.37 3.79 -8.71
C PRO A 112 1.69 3.49 -7.36
N MET A 113 1.29 2.22 -7.12
CA MET A 113 0.68 1.81 -5.85
C MET A 113 1.69 1.88 -4.69
N ARG A 114 2.95 1.49 -4.91
CA ARG A 114 4.02 1.59 -3.90
C ARG A 114 4.29 3.04 -3.51
N GLU A 115 4.40 3.93 -4.50
CA GLU A 115 4.65 5.35 -4.28
C GLU A 115 3.47 6.04 -3.58
N ALA A 116 2.24 5.64 -3.94
CA ALA A 116 1.02 6.20 -3.37
C ALA A 116 0.72 5.72 -1.95
N MET A 117 1.27 4.60 -1.50
CA MET A 117 0.94 4.02 -0.19
C MET A 117 1.54 4.83 0.96
N PRO A 118 0.73 5.52 1.79
CA PRO A 118 1.26 6.26 2.93
C PRO A 118 1.83 5.30 3.99
N ALA A 119 3.06 5.54 4.44
CA ALA A 119 3.71 4.73 5.47
C ALA A 119 2.89 4.60 6.76
N ALA A 120 2.17 5.67 7.16
CA ALA A 120 1.27 5.64 8.32
C ALA A 120 0.11 4.65 8.14
N SER A 121 -0.33 4.38 6.91
CA SER A 121 -1.42 3.45 6.64
C SER A 121 -1.01 2.00 6.83
N LEU A 122 0.28 1.69 6.69
CA LEU A 122 0.82 0.36 6.94
C LEU A 122 0.83 -0.02 8.42
N GLN A 123 0.60 0.96 9.33
CA GLN A 123 0.38 0.68 10.75
C GLN A 123 -1.01 0.08 11.03
N ALA A 124 -1.95 0.23 10.10
CA ALA A 124 -3.26 -0.40 10.19
C ALA A 124 -3.18 -1.80 9.57
N GLU A 125 -3.21 -2.82 10.41
CA GLU A 125 -3.00 -4.23 10.04
C GLU A 125 -3.87 -4.68 8.86
N GLY A 126 -5.15 -4.30 8.83
CA GLY A 126 -6.05 -4.63 7.73
C GLY A 126 -5.60 -4.03 6.38
N ILE A 127 -5.16 -2.78 6.36
CA ILE A 127 -4.66 -2.11 5.16
C ILE A 127 -3.34 -2.72 4.71
N HIS A 128 -2.43 -3.01 5.64
CA HIS A 128 -1.16 -3.64 5.32
C HIS A 128 -1.35 -5.03 4.69
N ARG A 129 -2.26 -5.84 5.22
CA ARG A 129 -2.61 -7.16 4.64
C ARG A 129 -3.17 -7.03 3.21
N GLU A 130 -4.07 -6.07 2.96
CA GLU A 130 -4.60 -5.84 1.61
C GLU A 130 -3.52 -5.34 0.65
N TYR A 131 -2.61 -4.48 1.11
CA TYR A 131 -1.48 -4.02 0.34
C TYR A 131 -0.52 -5.17 -0.01
N ALA A 132 -0.13 -5.99 0.97
CA ALA A 132 0.71 -7.17 0.76
C ALA A 132 0.07 -8.15 -0.25
N ARG A 133 -1.25 -8.34 -0.15
CA ARG A 133 -2.00 -9.17 -1.10
C ARG A 133 -1.99 -8.59 -2.51
N ALA A 134 -2.17 -7.28 -2.66
CA ALA A 134 -2.14 -6.62 -3.96
C ALA A 134 -0.76 -6.72 -4.62
N LEU A 135 0.32 -6.50 -3.87
CA LEU A 135 1.70 -6.71 -4.33
C LEU A 135 1.92 -8.14 -4.81
N ALA A 136 1.56 -9.12 -3.97
CA ALA A 136 1.77 -10.53 -4.27
C ALA A 136 0.97 -10.99 -5.51
N LYS A 137 -0.25 -10.48 -5.73
CA LYS A 137 -1.04 -10.73 -6.94
C LYS A 137 -0.38 -10.23 -8.21
N MET A 138 0.45 -9.20 -8.12
CA MET A 138 1.25 -8.67 -9.23
C MET A 138 2.65 -9.29 -9.33
N GLY A 139 2.94 -10.30 -8.48
CA GLY A 139 4.19 -11.06 -8.48
C GLY A 139 5.31 -10.42 -7.66
N ASP A 140 4.98 -9.47 -6.79
CA ASP A 140 5.90 -8.90 -5.81
C ASP A 140 5.64 -9.49 -4.42
N PHE A 141 6.56 -10.30 -3.95
CA PHE A 141 6.44 -11.01 -2.67
C PHE A 141 7.18 -10.30 -1.51
N SER A 142 7.60 -9.04 -1.69
CA SER A 142 8.36 -8.31 -0.66
C SER A 142 7.63 -8.21 0.68
N GLU A 143 6.30 -8.07 0.65
CA GLU A 143 5.43 -7.99 1.82
C GLU A 143 4.74 -9.32 2.19
N LEU A 144 5.16 -10.44 1.60
CA LEU A 144 4.56 -11.75 1.90
C LEU A 144 4.62 -12.13 3.39
N PRO A 145 5.68 -11.79 4.16
CA PRO A 145 5.71 -12.04 5.60
C PRO A 145 4.50 -11.50 6.37
N VAL A 146 3.92 -10.39 5.91
CA VAL A 146 2.69 -9.81 6.51
C VAL A 146 1.51 -10.77 6.39
N LEU A 147 1.38 -11.47 5.26
CA LEU A 147 0.33 -12.46 5.06
C LEU A 147 0.60 -13.75 5.84
N ILE A 148 1.86 -14.15 5.96
CA ILE A 148 2.26 -15.31 6.76
C ILE A 148 2.00 -15.04 8.24
N GLU A 149 2.36 -13.85 8.74
CA GLU A 149 2.10 -13.47 10.13
C GLU A 149 0.59 -13.44 10.43
N ALA A 150 -0.25 -13.09 9.45
CA ALA A 150 -1.70 -13.11 9.61
C ALA A 150 -2.27 -14.54 9.88
N LEU A 151 -1.50 -15.60 9.62
CA LEU A 151 -1.87 -16.97 10.01
C LEU A 151 -1.83 -17.19 11.53
N ARG A 152 -1.17 -16.31 12.31
CA ARG A 152 -1.14 -16.38 13.79
C ARG A 152 -2.41 -15.84 14.44
N ASP A 153 -3.33 -15.25 13.65
CA ASP A 153 -4.58 -14.74 14.20
C ASP A 153 -5.36 -15.88 14.88
N SER A 154 -5.81 -15.63 16.10
CA SER A 154 -6.54 -16.62 16.91
C SER A 154 -7.88 -17.00 16.33
N SER A 155 -8.48 -16.12 15.52
CA SER A 155 -9.76 -16.37 14.87
C SER A 155 -9.62 -17.38 13.72
N PRO A 156 -10.39 -18.49 13.73
CA PRO A 156 -10.40 -19.44 12.62
C PRO A 156 -10.80 -18.82 11.28
N GLU A 157 -11.63 -17.78 11.32
CA GLU A 157 -12.05 -17.06 10.13
C GLU A 157 -10.90 -16.24 9.53
N GLN A 158 -10.16 -15.51 10.36
CA GLN A 158 -9.02 -14.71 9.91
C GLN A 158 -7.86 -15.60 9.44
N PHE A 159 -7.56 -16.66 10.17
CA PHE A 159 -6.64 -17.71 9.71
C PHE A 159 -7.02 -18.21 8.31
N GLY A 160 -8.27 -18.64 8.13
CA GLY A 160 -8.75 -19.15 6.86
C GLY A 160 -8.72 -18.11 5.71
N ARG A 161 -8.87 -16.82 6.02
CA ARG A 161 -8.71 -15.74 5.03
C ARG A 161 -7.25 -15.54 4.62
N ALA A 162 -6.34 -15.48 5.60
CA ALA A 162 -4.91 -15.34 5.35
C ALA A 162 -4.37 -16.52 4.53
N ALA A 163 -4.76 -17.71 4.90
CA ALA A 163 -4.37 -18.94 4.24
C ALA A 163 -4.82 -18.98 2.78
N ARG A 164 -6.10 -18.69 2.50
CA ARG A 164 -6.60 -18.59 1.12
C ARG A 164 -5.93 -17.46 0.33
N ALA A 165 -5.57 -16.34 0.99
CA ALA A 165 -4.82 -15.27 0.33
C ALA A 165 -3.46 -15.78 -0.12
N LEU A 166 -2.70 -16.48 0.74
CA LEU A 166 -1.40 -17.06 0.43
C LEU A 166 -1.48 -18.06 -0.71
N GLU A 167 -2.40 -19.05 -0.65
CA GLU A 167 -2.61 -20.01 -1.74
C GLU A 167 -2.87 -19.31 -3.08
N THR A 168 -3.75 -18.29 -3.07
CA THR A 168 -4.17 -17.61 -4.29
C THR A 168 -3.05 -16.77 -4.92
N VAL A 169 -2.14 -16.20 -4.11
CA VAL A 169 -1.08 -15.32 -4.62
C VAL A 169 0.18 -16.07 -5.00
N THR A 170 0.46 -17.20 -4.35
CA THR A 170 1.72 -17.94 -4.54
C THR A 170 1.59 -19.15 -5.45
N ASN A 171 0.37 -19.59 -5.71
CA ASN A 171 0.10 -20.86 -6.41
C ASN A 171 0.84 -22.05 -5.77
N SER A 172 1.06 -22.01 -4.47
CA SER A 172 1.76 -23.02 -3.69
C SER A 172 0.79 -24.14 -3.29
N ASN A 173 1.31 -25.35 -3.22
CA ASN A 173 0.57 -26.55 -2.76
C ASN A 173 0.71 -26.75 -1.24
N ILE A 174 1.09 -25.75 -0.46
CA ILE A 174 1.12 -25.87 0.99
C ILE A 174 -0.31 -26.01 1.47
N PRO A 175 -0.68 -27.16 2.08
CA PRO A 175 -2.06 -27.39 2.46
C PRO A 175 -2.47 -26.39 3.55
N VAL A 176 -3.52 -25.65 3.26
CA VAL A 176 -4.21 -24.84 4.25
C VAL A 176 -5.44 -25.62 4.66
N SER A 177 -5.23 -26.66 5.43
CA SER A 177 -6.37 -27.30 6.11
C SER A 177 -6.96 -26.24 7.08
N ALA A 178 -8.25 -26.36 7.36
CA ALA A 178 -8.86 -25.62 8.46
C ALA A 178 -8.22 -26.15 9.76
N ALA A 179 -6.95 -25.78 9.98
CA ALA A 179 -6.15 -26.24 11.08
C ALA A 179 -6.91 -26.02 12.37
N SER A 180 -7.18 -27.08 13.02
CA SER A 180 -8.05 -27.12 14.18
C SER A 180 -7.29 -26.78 15.44
N THR A 181 -5.97 -27.04 15.47
CA THR A 181 -5.10 -26.84 16.62
C THR A 181 -4.08 -25.72 16.38
N LEU A 182 -3.56 -25.13 17.44
CA LEU A 182 -2.47 -24.15 17.35
C LEU A 182 -1.20 -24.79 16.82
N GLU A 183 -0.95 -26.05 17.17
CA GLU A 183 0.23 -26.80 16.72
C GLU A 183 0.21 -27.01 15.20
N GLU A 184 -0.92 -27.45 14.64
CA GLU A 184 -1.10 -27.58 13.19
C GLU A 184 -0.92 -26.22 12.46
N ARG A 185 -1.31 -25.10 13.10
CA ARG A 185 -1.10 -23.76 12.52
C ARG A 185 0.36 -23.37 12.48
N GLU A 186 1.13 -23.65 13.54
CA GLU A 186 2.56 -23.37 13.56
C GLU A 186 3.30 -24.17 12.49
N GLU A 187 2.96 -25.46 12.27
CA GLU A 187 3.53 -26.27 11.19
C GLU A 187 3.26 -25.63 9.80
N ILE A 188 2.05 -25.10 9.59
CA ILE A 188 1.68 -24.41 8.34
C ILE A 188 2.49 -23.12 8.20
N ILE A 189 2.64 -22.34 9.27
CA ILE A 189 3.40 -21.08 9.27
C ILE A 189 4.89 -21.37 8.93
N GLU A 190 5.47 -22.40 9.56
CA GLU A 190 6.86 -22.80 9.28
C GLU A 190 7.03 -23.22 7.82
N ALA A 191 6.08 -23.99 7.26
CA ALA A 191 6.10 -24.36 5.85
C ALA A 191 6.06 -23.15 4.90
N TRP A 192 5.25 -22.14 5.22
CA TRP A 192 5.19 -20.91 4.46
C TRP A 192 6.45 -20.05 4.57
N LEU A 193 7.04 -19.96 5.76
CA LEU A 193 8.30 -19.23 5.98
C LEU A 193 9.44 -19.89 5.18
N LEU A 194 9.54 -21.23 5.22
CA LEU A 194 10.52 -21.95 4.45
C LEU A 194 10.34 -21.77 2.94
N TRP A 195 9.09 -21.82 2.47
CA TRP A 195 8.78 -21.58 1.07
C TRP A 195 9.23 -20.17 0.64
N TRP A 196 8.94 -19.15 1.45
CA TRP A 196 9.32 -17.77 1.16
C TRP A 196 10.84 -17.56 1.17
N GLU A 197 11.56 -18.14 2.13
CA GLU A 197 13.02 -18.09 2.18
C GLU A 197 13.65 -18.69 0.91
N ASN A 198 13.13 -19.82 0.44
CA ASN A 198 13.57 -20.46 -0.81
C ASN A 198 13.31 -19.55 -2.02
N GLN A 199 12.16 -18.85 -2.08
CA GLN A 199 11.87 -17.90 -3.16
C GLN A 199 12.85 -16.73 -3.18
N GLN A 200 13.26 -16.22 -2.01
CA GLN A 200 14.27 -15.16 -1.93
C GLN A 200 15.64 -15.61 -2.41
N GLN A 201 16.06 -16.81 -2.04
CA GLN A 201 17.33 -17.37 -2.50
C GLN A 201 17.35 -17.57 -4.03
N ASP A 202 16.27 -18.08 -4.61
CA ASP A 202 16.13 -18.24 -6.05
C ASP A 202 16.15 -16.90 -6.80
N ALA A 203 15.60 -15.84 -6.21
CA ALA A 203 15.61 -14.50 -6.78
C ALA A 203 17.01 -13.87 -6.78
N LEU A 204 17.85 -14.21 -5.78
CA LEU A 204 19.24 -13.73 -5.71
C LEU A 204 20.19 -14.45 -6.69
N LEU A 205 19.79 -15.61 -7.19
CA LEU A 205 20.59 -16.44 -8.12
C LEU A 205 20.30 -16.15 -9.60
N ARG A 206 19.33 -15.29 -9.92
CA ARG A 206 18.94 -14.87 -11.28
C ARG A 206 19.47 -13.51 -11.64
#